data_3583ccd08df9562b20926579762eeef5
#
_entry.id   3583ccd08df9562b20926579762eeef5
#
_cell.length_a   1.000
_cell.length_b   1.000
_cell.length_c   1.000
_cell.angle_alpha   90.00
_cell.angle_beta   90.00
_cell.angle_gamma   90.00
#
_symmetry.space_group_name_H-M   'P 1'
#
loop_
_entity.id
_entity.type
_entity.pdbx_description
1 polymer ?
#
loop_
_entity_poly.entity_id
_entity_poly.type
_entity_poly.pdbx_seq_one_letter_code
_entity_poly.pdbx_strand_id
1 'polypeptide(L)'
;MLLALLVGILAYSAYTQKQIYQESTANLLSTYGQSAKTFTMFAQRNWNILNDWDSYLGTLAELGEQEGQWQEYIAQKATWQYTDFYLFNEQCEFWTTAGRQGTAMYMKEAFEKLYTENKPVISSYISSQGIRKILFAIPMEQPLQLDGTTYTALVVSYDNAVLEKLLGSMVYEGQSDCYIVRSNGDVVLSTETKTEITEQMTN
;
A
#
# COMPACT_ATOMS: atom_id res chain seq x y z
N MET A 1 10.16 43.58 44.22
CA MET A 1 9.48 43.74 42.92
C MET A 1 10.09 42.89 41.81
N LEU A 2 11.41 42.95 41.61
CA LEU A 2 12.10 42.20 40.51
C LEU A 2 11.95 40.68 40.62
N LEU A 3 12.02 40.08 41.79
CA LEU A 3 11.88 38.65 42.05
C LEU A 3 10.46 38.14 41.73
N ALA A 4 9.43 38.89 42.07
CA ALA A 4 8.05 38.53 41.72
C ALA A 4 7.78 38.54 40.21
N LEU A 5 8.42 39.46 39.51
CA LEU A 5 8.32 39.57 38.06
C LEU A 5 9.03 38.37 37.37
N LEU A 6 10.18 37.96 37.87
CA LEU A 6 10.94 36.82 37.36
C LEU A 6 10.20 35.50 37.59
N VAL A 7 9.59 35.29 38.75
CA VAL A 7 8.74 34.12 39.04
C VAL A 7 7.51 34.11 38.14
N GLY A 8 6.88 35.25 37.89
CA GLY A 8 5.75 35.35 36.96
C GLY A 8 6.12 34.96 35.52
N ILE A 9 7.27 35.43 35.03
CA ILE A 9 7.74 35.08 33.68
C ILE A 9 8.04 33.56 33.56
N LEU A 10 8.69 32.98 34.57
CA LEU A 10 8.99 31.54 34.59
C LEU A 10 7.70 30.70 34.64
N ALA A 11 6.74 31.08 35.48
CA ALA A 11 5.46 30.38 35.55
C ALA A 11 4.64 30.49 34.27
N TYR A 12 4.63 31.67 33.64
CA TYR A 12 3.99 31.85 32.34
C TYR A 12 4.66 31.05 31.23
N SER A 13 6.00 31.06 31.18
CA SER A 13 6.77 30.27 30.20
C SER A 13 6.48 28.78 30.36
N ALA A 14 6.50 28.23 31.57
CA ALA A 14 6.20 26.82 31.82
C ALA A 14 4.75 26.46 31.45
N TYR A 15 3.79 27.33 31.74
CA TYR A 15 2.39 27.15 31.35
C TYR A 15 2.23 27.13 29.82
N THR A 16 2.82 28.11 29.15
CA THR A 16 2.77 28.23 27.68
C THR A 16 3.43 27.02 26.97
N GLN A 17 4.60 26.58 27.46
CA GLN A 17 5.25 25.38 26.94
C GLN A 17 4.36 24.14 27.11
N LYS A 18 3.72 23.94 28.24
CA LYS A 18 2.81 22.83 28.49
C LYS A 18 1.61 22.85 27.54
N GLN A 19 1.05 24.05 27.32
CA GLN A 19 -0.10 24.21 26.42
C GLN A 19 0.27 23.94 24.97
N ILE A 20 1.38 24.48 24.50
CA ILE A 20 1.93 24.20 23.14
C ILE A 20 2.17 22.71 22.95
N TYR A 21 2.78 22.05 23.94
CA TYR A 21 3.04 20.61 23.87
C TYR A 21 1.74 19.80 23.80
N GLN A 22 0.72 20.13 24.60
CA GLN A 22 -0.57 19.46 24.60
C GLN A 22 -1.31 19.65 23.25
N GLU A 23 -1.34 20.87 22.72
CA GLU A 23 -1.96 21.18 21.44
C GLU A 23 -1.21 20.47 20.28
N SER A 24 0.10 20.52 20.27
CA SER A 24 0.92 19.84 19.28
C SER A 24 0.70 18.32 19.30
N THR A 25 0.67 17.71 20.48
CA THR A 25 0.41 16.27 20.63
C THR A 25 -1.02 15.91 20.17
N ALA A 26 -2.02 16.70 20.53
CA ALA A 26 -3.40 16.46 20.10
C ALA A 26 -3.54 16.58 18.58
N ASN A 27 -2.90 17.57 17.97
CA ASN A 27 -2.89 17.76 16.52
C ASN A 27 -2.18 16.61 15.80
N LEU A 28 -1.03 16.14 16.31
CA LEU A 28 -0.33 14.98 15.77
C LEU A 28 -1.18 13.71 15.82
N LEU A 29 -1.82 13.43 16.96
CA LEU A 29 -2.71 12.27 17.11
C LEU A 29 -3.92 12.35 16.17
N SER A 30 -4.50 13.54 16.00
CA SER A 30 -5.60 13.75 15.06
C SER A 30 -5.18 13.51 13.61
N THR A 31 -4.03 14.05 13.22
CA THR A 31 -3.47 13.89 11.87
C THR A 31 -3.15 12.42 11.60
N TYR A 32 -2.52 11.73 12.55
CA TYR A 32 -2.25 10.29 12.46
C TYR A 32 -3.53 9.48 12.28
N GLY A 33 -4.56 9.75 13.10
CA GLY A 33 -5.85 9.07 13.00
C GLY A 33 -6.52 9.29 11.65
N GLN A 34 -6.41 10.48 11.07
CA GLN A 34 -6.94 10.79 9.76
C GLN A 34 -6.16 10.06 8.65
N SER A 35 -4.84 10.04 8.70
CA SER A 35 -3.98 9.33 7.75
C SER A 35 -4.24 7.82 7.78
N ALA A 36 -4.34 7.23 8.97
CA ALA A 36 -4.67 5.82 9.15
C ALA A 36 -6.05 5.47 8.57
N LYS A 37 -7.06 6.31 8.80
CA LYS A 37 -8.39 6.15 8.24
C LYS A 37 -8.37 6.21 6.72
N THR A 38 -7.66 7.19 6.15
CA THR A 38 -7.55 7.35 4.69
C THR A 38 -6.88 6.14 4.05
N PHE A 39 -5.78 5.64 4.64
CA PHE A 39 -5.13 4.44 4.14
C PHE A 39 -6.04 3.20 4.25
N THR A 40 -6.76 3.05 5.36
CA THR A 40 -7.72 1.95 5.53
C THR A 40 -8.81 1.99 4.46
N MET A 41 -9.37 3.16 4.18
CA MET A 41 -10.38 3.34 3.14
C MET A 41 -9.80 3.05 1.74
N PHE A 42 -8.57 3.48 1.48
CA PHE A 42 -7.87 3.18 0.24
C PHE A 42 -7.65 1.67 0.07
N ALA A 43 -7.17 0.99 1.11
CA ALA A 43 -6.98 -0.46 1.11
C ALA A 43 -8.30 -1.20 0.88
N GLN A 44 -9.36 -0.85 1.61
CA GLN A 44 -10.68 -1.47 1.47
C GLN A 44 -11.24 -1.29 0.06
N ARG A 45 -11.10 -0.10 -0.51
CA ARG A 45 -11.51 0.17 -1.89
C ARG A 45 -10.78 -0.76 -2.87
N ASN A 46 -9.47 -0.94 -2.71
CA ASN A 46 -8.69 -1.81 -3.59
C ASN A 46 -9.13 -3.27 -3.48
N TRP A 47 -9.37 -3.77 -2.28
CA TRP A 47 -9.87 -5.13 -2.10
C TRP A 47 -11.27 -5.32 -2.69
N ASN A 48 -12.17 -4.36 -2.51
CA ASN A 48 -13.50 -4.44 -3.13
C ASN A 48 -13.40 -4.51 -4.66
N ILE A 49 -12.56 -3.68 -5.26
CA ILE A 49 -12.36 -3.70 -6.72
C ILE A 49 -11.76 -5.03 -7.17
N LEU A 50 -10.76 -5.57 -6.46
CA LEU A 50 -10.16 -6.86 -6.80
C LEU A 50 -11.17 -8.00 -6.68
N ASN A 51 -12.03 -8.00 -5.66
CA ASN A 51 -13.09 -9.00 -5.50
C ASN A 51 -14.16 -8.89 -6.61
N ASP A 52 -14.52 -7.66 -7.01
CA ASP A 52 -15.44 -7.45 -8.14
C ASP A 52 -14.84 -8.03 -9.43
N TRP A 53 -13.52 -7.89 -9.61
CA TRP A 53 -12.81 -8.43 -10.76
C TRP A 53 -12.72 -9.96 -10.72
N ASP A 54 -12.45 -10.53 -9.55
CA ASP A 54 -12.40 -11.98 -9.37
C ASP A 54 -13.76 -12.61 -9.72
N SER A 55 -14.84 -12.04 -9.19
CA SER A 55 -16.21 -12.47 -9.51
C SER A 55 -16.53 -12.35 -11.01
N TYR A 56 -16.07 -11.28 -11.65
CA TYR A 56 -16.27 -11.07 -13.09
C TYR A 56 -15.51 -12.10 -13.92
N LEU A 57 -14.23 -12.35 -13.59
CA LEU A 57 -13.38 -13.34 -14.27
C LEU A 57 -13.93 -14.75 -14.10
N GLY A 58 -14.43 -15.09 -12.91
CA GLY A 58 -15.12 -16.36 -12.65
C GLY A 58 -16.36 -16.55 -13.55
N THR A 59 -17.17 -15.50 -13.69
CA THR A 59 -18.35 -15.54 -14.58
C THR A 59 -17.97 -15.73 -16.04
N LEU A 60 -16.92 -15.05 -16.53
CA LEU A 60 -16.46 -15.23 -17.92
C LEU A 60 -15.90 -16.63 -18.17
N ALA A 61 -15.19 -17.20 -17.21
CA ALA A 61 -14.68 -18.56 -17.29
C ALA A 61 -15.83 -19.60 -17.37
N GLU A 62 -16.91 -19.41 -16.61
CA GLU A 62 -18.10 -20.26 -16.65
C GLU A 62 -18.85 -20.16 -18.00
N LEU A 63 -18.90 -18.98 -18.60
CA LEU A 63 -19.56 -18.76 -19.89
C LEU A 63 -18.74 -19.29 -21.07
N GLY A 64 -17.49 -19.72 -20.86
CA GLY A 64 -16.60 -20.20 -21.92
C GLY A 64 -16.19 -19.09 -22.91
N GLU A 65 -16.25 -17.83 -22.46
CA GLU A 65 -15.91 -16.70 -23.31
C GLU A 65 -14.42 -16.67 -23.65
N GLN A 66 -14.12 -16.25 -24.89
CA GLN A 66 -12.77 -16.29 -25.43
C GLN A 66 -11.85 -15.31 -24.68
N GLU A 67 -10.65 -15.76 -24.46
CA GLU A 67 -9.55 -15.11 -23.74
C GLU A 67 -9.33 -13.62 -24.10
N GLY A 68 -9.63 -13.19 -25.31
CA GLY A 68 -9.45 -11.80 -25.75
C GLY A 68 -10.42 -10.78 -25.15
N GLN A 69 -11.64 -11.17 -24.76
CA GLN A 69 -12.65 -10.21 -24.29
C GLN A 69 -12.37 -9.70 -22.88
N TRP A 70 -12.00 -10.59 -21.95
CA TRP A 70 -11.68 -10.18 -20.61
C TRP A 70 -10.34 -9.43 -20.54
N GLN A 71 -9.36 -9.74 -21.41
CA GLN A 71 -8.11 -8.99 -21.54
C GLN A 71 -8.38 -7.52 -21.90
N GLU A 72 -9.24 -7.28 -22.89
CA GLU A 72 -9.63 -5.94 -23.29
C GLU A 72 -10.37 -5.20 -22.17
N TYR A 73 -11.28 -5.87 -21.49
CA TYR A 73 -12.02 -5.29 -20.36
C TYR A 73 -11.09 -4.88 -19.22
N ILE A 74 -10.17 -5.76 -18.81
CA ILE A 74 -9.17 -5.47 -17.79
C ILE A 74 -8.26 -4.33 -18.24
N ALA A 75 -7.76 -4.36 -19.48
CA ALA A 75 -6.90 -3.30 -20.00
C ALA A 75 -7.58 -1.92 -19.95
N GLN A 76 -8.86 -1.83 -20.33
CA GLN A 76 -9.62 -0.59 -20.24
C GLN A 76 -9.80 -0.09 -18.81
N LYS A 77 -10.07 -0.98 -17.87
CA LYS A 77 -10.34 -0.61 -16.45
C LYS A 77 -9.08 -0.37 -15.64
N ALA A 78 -8.01 -1.16 -15.85
CA ALA A 78 -6.78 -1.09 -15.09
C ALA A 78 -5.97 0.17 -15.39
N THR A 79 -5.95 0.63 -16.63
CA THR A 79 -5.13 1.74 -17.09
C THR A 79 -5.42 3.06 -16.36
N TRP A 80 -6.61 3.20 -15.77
CA TRP A 80 -7.05 4.43 -15.13
C TRP A 80 -6.72 4.54 -13.64
N GLN A 81 -6.35 3.43 -12.98
CA GLN A 81 -6.28 3.40 -11.51
C GLN A 81 -4.99 2.80 -10.93
N TYR A 82 -4.27 1.98 -11.68
CA TYR A 82 -3.12 1.22 -11.18
C TYR A 82 -1.89 1.44 -12.03
N THR A 83 -0.72 1.33 -11.41
CA THR A 83 0.53 1.32 -12.17
C THR A 83 0.68 -0.01 -12.91
N ASP A 84 0.37 -1.12 -12.23
CA ASP A 84 0.41 -2.45 -12.83
C ASP A 84 -0.75 -3.31 -12.31
N PHE A 85 -1.20 -4.21 -13.18
CA PHE A 85 -2.12 -5.28 -12.84
C PHE A 85 -1.52 -6.62 -13.28
N TYR A 86 -1.61 -7.61 -12.41
CA TYR A 86 -1.06 -8.94 -12.65
C TYR A 86 -2.04 -10.03 -12.27
N LEU A 87 -2.00 -11.13 -13.01
CA LEU A 87 -2.36 -12.46 -12.55
C LEU A 87 -1.10 -13.15 -12.06
N PHE A 88 -1.16 -13.85 -10.93
CA PHE A 88 0.00 -14.52 -10.32
C PHE A 88 -0.33 -15.94 -9.88
N ASN A 89 0.72 -16.78 -9.78
CA ASN A 89 0.65 -18.10 -9.16
C ASN A 89 1.75 -18.28 -8.10
N GLU A 90 1.73 -19.41 -7.41
CA GLU A 90 2.69 -19.75 -6.33
C GLU A 90 4.13 -19.86 -6.83
N GLN A 91 4.34 -20.13 -8.11
CA GLN A 91 5.64 -20.22 -8.75
C GLN A 91 6.21 -18.83 -9.11
N CYS A 92 5.49 -17.77 -8.73
CA CYS A 92 5.79 -16.38 -9.08
C CYS A 92 5.76 -16.11 -10.60
N GLU A 93 5.07 -16.93 -11.35
CA GLU A 93 4.76 -16.65 -12.74
C GLU A 93 3.65 -15.62 -12.79
N PHE A 94 3.77 -14.68 -13.71
CA PHE A 94 2.81 -13.61 -13.87
C PHE A 94 2.40 -13.40 -15.32
N TRP A 95 1.20 -12.88 -15.46
CA TRP A 95 0.68 -12.31 -16.67
C TRP A 95 0.20 -10.88 -16.40
N THR A 96 0.36 -9.96 -17.37
CA THR A 96 -0.09 -8.58 -17.26
C THR A 96 -1.10 -8.25 -18.36
N THR A 97 -1.90 -7.20 -18.16
CA THR A 97 -2.83 -6.68 -19.16
C THR A 97 -2.18 -6.24 -20.48
N ALA A 98 -0.87 -5.98 -20.45
CA ALA A 98 -0.08 -5.72 -21.67
C ALA A 98 0.38 -7.01 -22.38
N GLY A 99 -0.12 -8.19 -21.97
CA GLY A 99 0.27 -9.49 -22.52
C GLY A 99 1.70 -9.91 -22.16
N ARG A 100 2.35 -9.26 -21.21
CA ARG A 100 3.68 -9.66 -20.74
C ARG A 100 3.53 -10.83 -19.77
N GLN A 101 4.32 -11.85 -19.99
CA GLN A 101 4.42 -13.03 -19.14
C GLN A 101 5.87 -13.18 -18.66
N GLY A 102 6.06 -13.83 -17.52
CA GLY A 102 7.38 -14.07 -16.98
C GLY A 102 7.33 -14.57 -15.55
N THR A 103 8.48 -14.58 -14.90
CA THR A 103 8.63 -14.96 -13.48
C THR A 103 9.22 -13.80 -12.69
N ALA A 104 8.60 -13.48 -11.57
CA ALA A 104 9.00 -12.38 -10.70
C ALA A 104 9.36 -12.89 -9.30
N MET A 105 10.45 -13.68 -9.19
CA MET A 105 10.90 -14.27 -7.92
C MET A 105 11.17 -13.24 -6.81
N TYR A 106 11.51 -12.00 -7.18
CA TYR A 106 11.69 -10.90 -6.23
C TYR A 106 10.40 -10.51 -5.49
N MET A 107 9.23 -10.97 -5.96
CA MET A 107 7.94 -10.73 -5.31
C MET A 107 7.52 -11.89 -4.39
N LYS A 108 8.27 -12.99 -4.34
CA LYS A 108 7.89 -14.21 -3.59
C LYS A 108 7.57 -13.91 -2.12
N GLU A 109 8.43 -13.17 -1.44
CA GLU A 109 8.25 -12.82 -0.03
C GLU A 109 6.98 -11.96 0.19
N ALA A 110 6.69 -11.06 -0.76
CA ALA A 110 5.49 -10.22 -0.70
C ALA A 110 4.19 -11.05 -0.75
N PHE A 111 4.21 -12.23 -1.38
CA PHE A 111 3.06 -13.12 -1.54
C PHE A 111 3.01 -14.29 -0.56
N GLU A 112 4.02 -14.49 0.28
CA GLU A 112 4.08 -15.64 1.17
C GLU A 112 2.78 -15.84 1.97
N LYS A 113 2.27 -14.77 2.59
CA LYS A 113 1.04 -14.83 3.36
C LYS A 113 -0.21 -15.04 2.51
N LEU A 114 -0.23 -14.55 1.28
CA LEU A 114 -1.34 -14.77 0.38
C LEU A 114 -1.61 -16.27 0.17
N TYR A 115 -0.54 -17.02 -0.08
CA TYR A 115 -0.62 -18.45 -0.37
C TYR A 115 -0.69 -19.32 0.88
N THR A 116 -0.01 -18.95 1.98
CA THR A 116 -0.01 -19.74 3.21
C THR A 116 -1.29 -19.55 4.02
N GLU A 117 -1.87 -18.35 4.05
CA GLU A 117 -3.05 -18.04 4.85
C GLU A 117 -4.34 -17.94 4.01
N ASN A 118 -4.24 -17.94 2.69
CA ASN A 118 -5.35 -17.73 1.75
C ASN A 118 -6.16 -16.47 2.07
N LYS A 119 -5.47 -15.35 2.31
CA LYS A 119 -6.08 -14.07 2.70
C LYS A 119 -5.54 -12.93 1.85
N PRO A 120 -6.35 -11.86 1.68
CA PRO A 120 -5.88 -10.62 1.08
C PRO A 120 -4.63 -10.07 1.76
N VAL A 121 -3.68 -9.59 0.97
CA VAL A 121 -2.39 -9.06 1.46
C VAL A 121 -2.15 -7.65 0.95
N ILE A 122 -1.57 -6.82 1.82
CA ILE A 122 -0.88 -5.60 1.43
C ILE A 122 0.60 -5.84 1.68
N SER A 123 1.42 -5.59 0.68
CA SER A 123 2.87 -5.75 0.79
C SER A 123 3.59 -4.70 -0.05
N SER A 124 4.90 -4.71 0.01
CA SER A 124 5.74 -3.87 -0.86
C SER A 124 6.85 -4.72 -1.46
N TYR A 125 7.33 -4.28 -2.61
CA TYR A 125 8.47 -4.89 -3.28
C TYR A 125 9.27 -3.82 -4.03
N ILE A 126 10.50 -4.15 -4.40
CA ILE A 126 11.33 -3.31 -5.25
C ILE A 126 11.27 -3.91 -6.65
N SER A 127 10.80 -3.13 -7.62
CA SER A 127 10.72 -3.55 -9.02
C SER A 127 12.11 -3.80 -9.61
N SER A 128 12.17 -4.44 -10.78
CA SER A 128 13.42 -4.63 -11.52
C SER A 128 14.11 -3.31 -11.91
N GLN A 129 13.40 -2.21 -11.85
CA GLN A 129 13.92 -0.85 -12.09
C GLN A 129 14.37 -0.14 -10.81
N GLY A 130 14.35 -0.82 -9.65
CA GLY A 130 14.70 -0.24 -8.36
C GLY A 130 13.62 0.67 -7.75
N ILE A 131 12.42 0.70 -8.33
CA ILE A 131 11.30 1.51 -7.82
C ILE A 131 10.55 0.71 -6.76
N ARG A 132 10.38 1.28 -5.58
CA ARG A 132 9.50 0.69 -4.54
C ARG A 132 8.05 0.83 -4.97
N LYS A 133 7.34 -0.30 -4.92
CA LYS A 133 5.91 -0.37 -5.23
C LYS A 133 5.16 -1.00 -4.06
N ILE A 134 3.91 -0.60 -3.90
CA ILE A 134 2.97 -1.21 -2.97
C ILE A 134 1.99 -2.04 -3.77
N LEU A 135 1.74 -3.25 -3.30
CA LEU A 135 0.81 -4.16 -3.91
C LEU A 135 -0.37 -4.47 -2.99
N PHE A 136 -1.50 -4.70 -3.63
CA PHE A 136 -2.69 -5.30 -3.05
C PHE A 136 -2.94 -6.59 -3.80
N ALA A 137 -3.11 -7.69 -3.08
CA ALA A 137 -3.33 -8.99 -3.66
C ALA A 137 -4.48 -9.70 -2.97
N ILE A 138 -5.26 -10.43 -3.75
CA ILE A 138 -6.28 -11.37 -3.24
C ILE A 138 -6.06 -12.75 -3.85
N PRO A 139 -6.34 -13.85 -3.12
CA PRO A 139 -6.47 -15.14 -3.73
C PRO A 139 -7.73 -15.16 -4.61
N MET A 140 -7.67 -15.82 -5.75
CA MET A 140 -8.83 -16.00 -6.63
C MET A 140 -9.71 -17.15 -6.12
N GLU A 141 -11.04 -16.97 -6.18
CA GLU A 141 -12.00 -18.05 -5.87
C GLU A 141 -11.95 -19.15 -6.93
N GLN A 142 -11.80 -18.76 -8.19
CA GLN A 142 -11.66 -19.68 -9.32
C GLN A 142 -10.33 -19.42 -10.03
N PRO A 143 -9.41 -20.40 -10.02
CA PRO A 143 -8.15 -20.27 -10.76
C PRO A 143 -8.41 -20.05 -12.26
N LEU A 144 -7.65 -19.14 -12.86
CA LEU A 144 -7.76 -18.82 -14.28
C LEU A 144 -6.63 -19.49 -15.06
N GLN A 145 -6.98 -20.21 -16.11
CA GLN A 145 -6.01 -20.86 -16.99
C GLN A 145 -5.79 -20.04 -18.26
N LEU A 146 -4.53 -19.66 -18.53
CA LEU A 146 -4.11 -18.90 -19.70
C LEU A 146 -2.83 -19.48 -20.28
N ASP A 147 -2.79 -19.69 -21.57
CA ASP A 147 -1.60 -20.20 -22.29
C ASP A 147 -0.95 -21.43 -21.59
N GLY A 148 -1.77 -22.29 -20.98
CA GLY A 148 -1.31 -23.47 -20.25
C GLY A 148 -0.80 -23.19 -18.83
N THR A 149 -0.78 -21.93 -18.37
CA THR A 149 -0.42 -21.54 -17.00
C THR A 149 -1.68 -21.26 -16.18
N THR A 150 -1.72 -21.78 -14.96
CA THR A 150 -2.82 -21.54 -14.02
C THR A 150 -2.44 -20.42 -13.05
N TYR A 151 -3.26 -19.39 -12.99
CA TYR A 151 -3.12 -18.24 -12.09
C TYR A 151 -4.14 -18.33 -10.96
N THR A 152 -3.71 -18.01 -9.75
CA THR A 152 -4.47 -18.20 -8.51
C THR A 152 -4.60 -16.94 -7.68
N ALA A 153 -4.03 -15.82 -8.13
CA ALA A 153 -4.08 -14.55 -7.43
C ALA A 153 -4.24 -13.36 -8.38
N LEU A 154 -5.04 -12.39 -7.94
CA LEU A 154 -5.14 -11.06 -8.55
C LEU A 154 -4.29 -10.08 -7.77
N VAL A 155 -3.48 -9.30 -8.48
CA VAL A 155 -2.55 -8.35 -7.88
C VAL A 155 -2.59 -7.03 -8.61
N VAL A 156 -2.70 -5.94 -7.86
CA VAL A 156 -2.50 -4.58 -8.36
C VAL A 156 -1.37 -3.92 -7.61
N SER A 157 -0.62 -3.08 -8.29
CA SER A 157 0.43 -2.30 -7.66
C SER A 157 0.35 -0.82 -7.99
N TYR A 158 0.92 -0.03 -7.08
CA TYR A 158 1.08 1.41 -7.21
C TYR A 158 2.55 1.78 -6.97
N ASP A 159 3.03 2.77 -7.70
CA ASP A 159 4.28 3.41 -7.34
C ASP A 159 4.13 4.10 -5.98
N ASN A 160 5.19 4.06 -5.17
CA ASN A 160 5.20 4.70 -3.84
C ASN A 160 4.75 6.17 -3.89
N ALA A 161 5.12 6.90 -4.95
CA ALA A 161 4.75 8.29 -5.16
C ALA A 161 3.21 8.54 -5.17
N VAL A 162 2.41 7.55 -5.58
CA VAL A 162 0.94 7.67 -5.54
C VAL A 162 0.44 7.74 -4.10
N LEU A 163 1.02 6.92 -3.22
CA LEU A 163 0.66 6.89 -1.80
C LEU A 163 1.30 8.03 -1.01
N GLU A 164 2.51 8.43 -1.36
CA GLU A 164 3.12 9.66 -0.84
C GLU A 164 2.21 10.86 -1.07
N LYS A 165 1.67 10.99 -2.28
CA LYS A 165 0.71 12.05 -2.60
C LYS A 165 -0.59 11.91 -1.81
N LEU A 166 -1.10 10.69 -1.62
CA LEU A 166 -2.31 10.43 -0.86
C LEU A 166 -2.14 10.76 0.63
N LEU A 167 -1.00 10.40 1.22
CA LEU A 167 -0.69 10.59 2.63
C LEU A 167 0.01 11.91 2.90
N GLY A 168 0.89 12.37 2.02
CA GLY A 168 1.69 13.59 2.17
C GLY A 168 0.88 14.88 2.14
N SER A 169 -0.30 14.89 1.50
CA SER A 169 -1.23 16.03 1.59
C SER A 169 -1.82 16.22 3.00
N MET A 170 -1.63 15.24 3.90
CA MET A 170 -2.17 15.23 5.26
C MET A 170 -1.13 15.52 6.33
N VAL A 171 0.16 15.51 5.98
CA VAL A 171 1.27 15.64 6.93
C VAL A 171 1.90 17.02 6.76
N TYR A 172 1.74 17.87 7.76
CA TYR A 172 2.40 19.18 8.00
C TYR A 172 3.29 19.68 6.83
N GLU A 173 2.68 20.14 5.73
CA GLU A 173 3.37 20.82 4.62
C GLU A 173 4.70 20.19 4.16
N GLY A 174 4.84 18.86 4.26
CA GLY A 174 6.06 18.15 3.88
C GLY A 174 7.19 18.17 4.90
N GLN A 175 6.92 18.57 6.14
CA GLN A 175 7.92 18.63 7.22
C GLN A 175 8.02 17.38 8.09
N SER A 176 7.23 16.34 7.80
CA SER A 176 7.27 15.09 8.54
C SER A 176 7.13 13.88 7.64
N ASP A 177 7.82 12.81 8.00
CA ASP A 177 7.75 11.53 7.31
C ASP A 177 6.63 10.67 7.88
N CYS A 178 5.93 9.96 7.00
CA CYS A 178 4.90 9.00 7.36
C CYS A 178 5.37 7.59 7.00
N TYR A 179 5.21 6.66 7.94
CA TYR A 179 5.57 5.26 7.75
C TYR A 179 4.35 4.38 8.01
N ILE A 180 4.11 3.42 7.12
CA ILE A 180 3.23 2.29 7.40
C ILE A 180 4.10 1.10 7.70
N VAL A 181 3.98 0.58 8.91
CA VAL A 181 4.84 -0.48 9.44
C VAL A 181 3.98 -1.70 9.77
N ARG A 182 4.44 -2.89 9.43
CA ARG A 182 3.83 -4.14 9.91
C ARG A 182 4.12 -4.37 11.38
N SER A 183 3.37 -5.28 11.99
CA SER A 183 3.57 -5.67 13.40
C SER A 183 4.96 -6.27 13.70
N ASN A 184 5.66 -6.76 12.68
CA ASN A 184 7.04 -7.26 12.79
C ASN A 184 8.09 -6.17 12.60
N GLY A 185 7.70 -4.91 12.39
CA GLY A 185 8.60 -3.78 12.18
C GLY A 185 8.95 -3.47 10.72
N ASP A 186 8.53 -4.31 9.76
CA ASP A 186 8.81 -4.06 8.34
C ASP A 186 8.08 -2.82 7.84
N VAL A 187 8.80 -1.93 7.19
CA VAL A 187 8.23 -0.73 6.55
C VAL A 187 7.56 -1.13 5.24
N VAL A 188 6.25 -0.99 5.18
CA VAL A 188 5.46 -1.22 3.96
C VAL A 188 5.48 0.01 3.07
N LEU A 189 5.39 1.20 3.66
CA LEU A 189 5.38 2.50 3.00
C LEU A 189 6.21 3.49 3.81
N SER A 190 6.94 4.36 3.11
CA SER A 190 7.59 5.54 3.68
C SER A 190 7.37 6.71 2.73
N THR A 191 7.04 7.89 3.24
CA THR A 191 7.04 9.15 2.49
C THR A 191 8.44 9.77 2.42
N GLU A 192 9.42 9.15 3.07
CA GLU A 192 10.81 9.62 3.02
C GLU A 192 11.44 9.35 1.65
N THR A 193 12.00 10.39 1.07
CA THR A 193 12.63 10.35 -0.26
C THR A 193 14.03 9.71 -0.24
N LYS A 194 14.57 9.36 0.93
CA LYS A 194 15.91 8.78 1.09
C LYS A 194 15.89 7.33 1.60
N THR A 195 16.54 6.48 0.87
CA THR A 195 16.65 5.03 0.94
C THR A 195 17.53 4.48 2.09
N GLU A 196 17.66 5.14 3.24
CA GLU A 196 18.66 4.78 4.27
C GLU A 196 18.11 4.35 5.64
N ILE A 197 16.87 3.81 5.73
CA ILE A 197 16.33 3.45 7.05
C ILE A 197 16.55 1.98 7.45
N THR A 198 17.11 1.14 6.61
CA THR A 198 17.23 -0.30 6.89
C THR A 198 18.21 -0.64 8.04
N GLU A 199 19.05 0.28 8.51
CA GLU A 199 20.08 -0.01 9.54
C GLU A 199 19.82 0.59 10.92
N GLN A 200 18.89 1.51 11.11
CA GLN A 200 18.73 2.21 12.40
C GLN A 200 17.60 1.68 13.31
N MET A 201 16.73 0.80 12.83
CA MET A 201 15.65 0.23 13.66
C MET A 201 15.94 -1.17 14.25
N THR A 202 17.14 -1.69 14.08
CA THR A 202 17.55 -3.01 14.61
C THR A 202 18.58 -2.93 15.74
N ASN A 203 18.75 -1.76 16.41
CA ASN A 203 19.55 -1.67 17.62
C ASN A 203 18.74 -1.21 18.82
#